data_c4a41ed1cab3cb7f6e6d2e9e46bff224
#
_entry.id   c4a41ed1cab3cb7f6e6d2e9e46bff224
#
_cell.length_a   1.000
_cell.length_b   1.000
_cell.length_c   1.000
_cell.angle_alpha   90.00
_cell.angle_beta   90.00
_cell.angle_gamma   90.00
#
_symmetry.space_group_name_H-M   'P 1'
#
loop_
_entity.id
_entity.type
_entity.pdbx_description
1 polymer ?
#
loop_
_entity_poly.entity_id
_entity_poly.type
_entity_poly.pdbx_seq_one_letter_code
_entity_poly.pdbx_strand_id
1 'polypeptide(L)'
;MAIPRQKVVVVGAGPVGSLAALYAASRGDEVEVYELRGDLRDPTTVPLNFTKSINLALSERGITSMRHSGRDDLIDNVLREAIPMHGRMIHGRDRGDLWEAAQAYDVHGRAINAIDRGTLNNALLDELEKTPNVKLFFNHKLTGADFRTNKAWFERRIPGETPTADDAGIAGRVPEIEVSFDYLIGADGAHSAARYHLMKFARVDYQQEMDFRISPNHLHIWPGREFMFIALPSADKSFTCTLFAPSSHYNTLETSPQDLHKFFDSHFPGVCPELIEPAALSEQFVENPHLPLISIKCNPHHFNASVVIIGDAAHAVLPFYGQGLNAGLEDVRVLFEELDRHGVYDPNSSVYTRGLKRQGAFQAYTDQRCADTHAINDLSKENYLEMRSGVKSPLYKLRKTIEETIDHHFPIFGWKTQYARISFSNQRYSEVIEAVQHQSQVLGLGLSGALVAGIGAVSILVWKYPQYLSPVGLVRCSRHLACVGLRTIRKFIHM
;
A
#
# COMPACT_ATOMS: atom_id res chain seq x y z
N MET A 1 -19.80 -10.26 37.87
CA MET A 1 -20.73 -9.55 36.96
C MET A 1 -20.19 -9.74 35.53
N ALA A 2 -21.07 -9.93 34.54
CA ALA A 2 -20.62 -9.98 33.17
C ALA A 2 -20.10 -8.59 32.76
N ILE A 3 -19.01 -8.53 32.01
CA ILE A 3 -18.46 -7.28 31.44
C ILE A 3 -19.54 -6.68 30.54
N PRO A 4 -19.95 -5.40 30.74
CA PRO A 4 -20.86 -4.76 29.79
C PRO A 4 -20.17 -4.74 28.40
N ARG A 5 -20.81 -5.42 27.45
CA ARG A 5 -20.33 -5.44 26.06
C ARG A 5 -20.38 -4.03 25.49
N GLN A 6 -19.35 -3.63 24.77
CA GLN A 6 -19.38 -2.37 24.02
C GLN A 6 -20.11 -2.62 22.70
N LYS A 7 -20.85 -1.64 22.23
CA LYS A 7 -21.38 -1.62 20.87
C LYS A 7 -20.41 -0.90 19.94
N VAL A 8 -19.82 -1.64 19.03
CA VAL A 8 -18.86 -1.13 18.04
C VAL A 8 -19.54 -1.05 16.69
N VAL A 9 -19.47 0.10 16.07
CA VAL A 9 -19.90 0.30 14.68
C VAL A 9 -18.66 0.36 13.78
N VAL A 10 -18.59 -0.51 12.78
CA VAL A 10 -17.57 -0.49 11.74
C VAL A 10 -18.20 -0.01 10.44
N VAL A 11 -17.66 1.03 9.84
CA VAL A 11 -18.10 1.56 8.55
C VAL A 11 -17.15 1.10 7.47
N GLY A 12 -17.66 0.28 6.56
CA GLY A 12 -16.92 -0.38 5.49
C GLY A 12 -16.60 -1.85 5.79
N ALA A 13 -17.07 -2.76 4.92
CA ALA A 13 -16.80 -4.20 4.99
C ALA A 13 -15.71 -4.65 4.00
N GLY A 14 -14.76 -3.77 3.69
CA GLY A 14 -13.52 -4.12 2.99
C GLY A 14 -12.59 -4.93 3.89
N PRO A 15 -11.45 -5.46 3.38
CA PRO A 15 -10.55 -6.33 4.16
C PRO A 15 -10.12 -5.75 5.51
N VAL A 16 -9.86 -4.44 5.58
CA VAL A 16 -9.44 -3.76 6.82
C VAL A 16 -10.59 -3.68 7.83
N GLY A 17 -11.78 -3.25 7.39
CA GLY A 17 -12.94 -3.16 8.27
C GLY A 17 -13.44 -4.53 8.75
N SER A 18 -13.42 -5.53 7.87
CA SER A 18 -13.76 -6.90 8.24
C SER A 18 -12.80 -7.48 9.27
N LEU A 19 -11.49 -7.26 9.11
CA LEU A 19 -10.51 -7.67 10.11
C LEU A 19 -10.71 -6.93 11.44
N ALA A 20 -10.98 -5.62 11.41
CA ALA A 20 -11.29 -4.85 12.63
C ALA A 20 -12.52 -5.37 13.37
N ALA A 21 -13.56 -5.75 12.64
CA ALA A 21 -14.76 -6.35 13.21
C ALA A 21 -14.45 -7.70 13.90
N LEU A 22 -13.60 -8.56 13.30
CA LEU A 22 -13.15 -9.81 13.93
C LEU A 22 -12.36 -9.54 15.23
N TYR A 23 -11.48 -8.56 15.23
CA TYR A 23 -10.72 -8.17 16.42
C TYR A 23 -11.60 -7.64 17.56
N ALA A 24 -12.59 -6.80 17.25
CA ALA A 24 -13.55 -6.32 18.24
C ALA A 24 -14.39 -7.46 18.78
N ALA A 25 -14.92 -8.30 17.90
CA ALA A 25 -15.78 -9.43 18.27
C ALA A 25 -15.04 -10.47 19.13
N SER A 26 -13.76 -10.73 18.88
CA SER A 26 -12.93 -11.65 19.67
C SER A 26 -12.72 -11.17 21.11
N ARG A 27 -12.88 -9.87 21.37
CA ARG A 27 -12.82 -9.25 22.70
C ARG A 27 -14.19 -9.16 23.39
N GLY A 28 -15.21 -9.71 22.75
CA GLY A 28 -16.57 -9.82 23.30
C GLY A 28 -17.45 -8.61 23.01
N ASP A 29 -17.01 -7.66 22.19
CA ASP A 29 -17.84 -6.52 21.78
C ASP A 29 -19.00 -6.96 20.87
N GLU A 30 -20.11 -6.23 20.89
CA GLU A 30 -21.20 -6.36 19.92
C GLU A 30 -20.87 -5.49 18.71
N VAL A 31 -20.70 -6.10 17.54
CA VAL A 31 -20.20 -5.42 16.35
C VAL A 31 -21.30 -5.33 15.29
N GLU A 32 -21.52 -4.12 14.80
CA GLU A 32 -22.37 -3.86 13.63
C GLU A 32 -21.48 -3.30 12.49
N VAL A 33 -21.44 -4.01 11.37
CA VAL A 33 -20.67 -3.61 10.19
C VAL A 33 -21.62 -3.07 9.12
N TYR A 34 -21.40 -1.84 8.69
CA TYR A 34 -22.21 -1.15 7.68
C TYR A 34 -21.41 -0.98 6.40
N GLU A 35 -21.87 -1.59 5.31
CA GLU A 35 -21.24 -1.51 3.98
C GLU A 35 -22.16 -0.79 2.99
N LEU A 36 -21.61 0.18 2.28
CA LEU A 36 -22.29 0.96 1.24
C LEU A 36 -22.82 0.08 0.09
N ARG A 37 -22.07 -0.96 -0.26
CA ARG A 37 -22.34 -1.85 -1.40
C ARG A 37 -23.19 -3.03 -0.96
N GLY A 38 -23.74 -3.75 -1.97
CA GLY A 38 -24.29 -5.08 -1.75
C GLY A 38 -23.21 -6.09 -1.34
N ASP A 39 -23.65 -7.24 -0.89
CA ASP A 39 -22.74 -8.35 -0.58
C ASP A 39 -22.08 -8.86 -1.86
N LEU A 40 -20.76 -8.69 -1.97
CA LEU A 40 -20.00 -9.10 -3.15
C LEU A 40 -19.89 -10.63 -3.31
N ARG A 41 -20.30 -11.41 -2.30
CA ARG A 41 -20.44 -12.88 -2.40
C ARG A 41 -21.69 -13.27 -3.19
N ASP A 42 -22.67 -12.36 -3.27
CA ASP A 42 -23.83 -12.53 -4.13
C ASP A 42 -23.44 -12.22 -5.60
N PRO A 43 -23.52 -13.22 -6.50
CA PRO A 43 -23.13 -13.05 -7.90
C PRO A 43 -24.00 -12.03 -8.66
N THR A 44 -25.14 -11.62 -8.12
CA THR A 44 -26.01 -10.57 -8.69
C THR A 44 -25.55 -9.16 -8.33
N THR A 45 -24.65 -9.02 -7.37
CA THR A 45 -24.11 -7.71 -6.95
C THR A 45 -23.10 -7.20 -7.96
N VAL A 46 -23.41 -6.07 -8.62
CA VAL A 46 -22.51 -5.42 -9.58
C VAL A 46 -21.46 -4.57 -8.82
N PRO A 47 -20.17 -4.81 -9.04
CA PRO A 47 -19.12 -3.94 -8.49
C PRO A 47 -19.22 -2.51 -9.01
N LEU A 48 -19.05 -1.50 -8.14
CA LEU A 48 -19.30 -0.08 -8.48
C LEU A 48 -18.33 0.51 -9.53
N ASN A 49 -17.10 0.05 -9.61
CA ASN A 49 -16.06 0.70 -10.42
C ASN A 49 -15.28 -0.23 -11.36
N PHE A 50 -15.33 -1.54 -11.18
CA PHE A 50 -14.60 -2.50 -12.00
C PHE A 50 -15.41 -3.76 -12.20
N THR A 51 -15.50 -4.22 -13.44
CA THR A 51 -16.13 -5.49 -13.81
C THR A 51 -15.32 -6.70 -13.32
N LYS A 52 -14.05 -6.50 -12.94
CA LYS A 52 -13.16 -7.53 -12.39
C LYS A 52 -12.50 -7.03 -11.10
N SER A 53 -12.25 -7.95 -10.17
CA SER A 53 -11.48 -7.68 -8.96
C SER A 53 -10.02 -7.36 -9.30
N ILE A 54 -9.37 -6.54 -8.45
CA ILE A 54 -7.95 -6.22 -8.58
C ILE A 54 -7.12 -7.10 -7.66
N ASN A 55 -5.89 -7.40 -8.06
CA ASN A 55 -4.95 -8.13 -7.23
C ASN A 55 -4.27 -7.23 -6.21
N LEU A 56 -4.09 -7.79 -5.04
CA LEU A 56 -3.41 -7.17 -3.90
C LEU A 56 -2.11 -7.92 -3.60
N ALA A 57 -1.14 -7.22 -3.06
CA ALA A 57 0.12 -7.79 -2.59
C ALA A 57 0.08 -7.95 -1.07
N LEU A 58 -0.01 -9.18 -0.58
CA LEU A 58 -0.02 -9.49 0.85
C LEU A 58 1.42 -9.78 1.32
N SER A 59 1.92 -8.96 2.23
CA SER A 59 3.26 -9.02 2.81
C SER A 59 3.22 -9.48 4.27
N GLU A 60 4.39 -9.63 4.90
CA GLU A 60 4.53 -10.10 6.29
C GLU A 60 3.66 -9.33 7.28
N ARG A 61 3.52 -8.00 7.13
CA ARG A 61 2.67 -7.16 8.00
C ARG A 61 1.22 -7.57 7.98
N GLY A 62 0.66 -7.73 6.78
CA GLY A 62 -0.72 -8.15 6.59
C GLY A 62 -0.95 -9.57 7.12
N ILE A 63 -0.03 -10.48 6.83
CA ILE A 63 -0.06 -11.87 7.32
C ILE A 63 -0.03 -11.90 8.84
N THR A 64 0.90 -11.19 9.46
CA THR A 64 1.01 -11.08 10.92
C THR A 64 -0.28 -10.52 11.53
N SER A 65 -0.84 -9.47 10.96
CA SER A 65 -2.08 -8.87 11.46
C SER A 65 -3.27 -9.83 11.36
N MET A 66 -3.38 -10.60 10.29
CA MET A 66 -4.44 -11.61 10.16
C MET A 66 -4.25 -12.76 11.16
N ARG A 67 -3.04 -13.25 11.40
CA ARG A 67 -2.74 -14.30 12.41
C ARG A 67 -3.16 -13.88 13.81
N HIS A 68 -2.91 -12.62 14.19
CA HIS A 68 -3.30 -12.11 15.50
C HIS A 68 -4.83 -11.89 15.68
N SER A 69 -5.64 -12.17 14.67
CA SER A 69 -7.10 -12.20 14.80
C SER A 69 -7.63 -13.38 15.63
N GLY A 70 -6.76 -14.36 15.92
CA GLY A 70 -7.16 -15.61 16.58
C GLY A 70 -7.91 -16.58 15.66
N ARG A 71 -7.78 -16.40 14.34
CA ARG A 71 -8.40 -17.22 13.29
C ARG A 71 -7.29 -17.87 12.44
N ASP A 72 -6.66 -18.91 12.96
CA ASP A 72 -5.49 -19.54 12.31
C ASP A 72 -5.84 -20.10 10.92
N ASP A 73 -6.98 -20.75 10.76
CA ASP A 73 -7.44 -21.29 9.47
C ASP A 73 -7.67 -20.20 8.40
N LEU A 74 -8.02 -18.98 8.79
CA LEU A 74 -8.30 -17.89 7.87
C LEU A 74 -7.07 -17.55 7.02
N ILE A 75 -5.92 -17.31 7.67
CA ILE A 75 -4.71 -16.91 6.94
C ILE A 75 -4.16 -18.05 6.10
N ASP A 76 -4.25 -19.28 6.57
CA ASP A 76 -3.76 -20.45 5.82
C ASP A 76 -4.63 -20.73 4.58
N ASN A 77 -5.94 -20.48 4.66
CA ASN A 77 -6.84 -20.54 3.52
C ASN A 77 -6.50 -19.45 2.50
N VAL A 78 -6.31 -18.21 2.95
CA VAL A 78 -5.95 -17.07 2.11
C VAL A 78 -4.62 -17.33 1.39
N LEU A 79 -3.60 -17.85 2.08
CA LEU A 79 -2.29 -18.12 1.48
C LEU A 79 -2.30 -19.27 0.47
N ARG A 80 -3.23 -20.24 0.60
CA ARG A 80 -3.38 -21.31 -0.41
C ARG A 80 -3.91 -20.80 -1.75
N GLU A 81 -4.72 -19.76 -1.74
CA GLU A 81 -5.27 -19.11 -2.95
C GLU A 81 -4.32 -18.04 -3.53
N ALA A 82 -3.28 -17.68 -2.81
CA ALA A 82 -2.35 -16.63 -3.20
C ALA A 82 -1.20 -17.15 -4.06
N ILE A 83 -0.69 -16.28 -4.95
CA ILE A 83 0.48 -16.57 -5.80
C ILE A 83 1.71 -15.94 -5.18
N PRO A 84 2.75 -16.72 -4.79
CA PRO A 84 3.99 -16.18 -4.29
C PRO A 84 4.81 -15.53 -5.41
N MET A 85 5.11 -14.24 -5.28
CA MET A 85 6.00 -13.48 -6.14
C MET A 85 7.37 -13.33 -5.48
N HIS A 86 8.42 -13.87 -6.09
CA HIS A 86 9.78 -13.83 -5.56
C HIS A 86 10.61 -12.63 -6.04
N GLY A 87 10.11 -11.86 -7.00
CA GLY A 87 10.85 -10.74 -7.57
C GLY A 87 10.03 -9.90 -8.54
N ARG A 88 10.73 -8.97 -9.16
CA ARG A 88 10.24 -8.15 -10.28
C ARG A 88 10.84 -8.66 -11.58
N MET A 89 10.08 -8.65 -12.67
CA MET A 89 10.58 -8.83 -14.02
C MET A 89 10.58 -7.48 -14.72
N ILE A 90 11.73 -7.02 -15.12
CA ILE A 90 11.89 -5.75 -15.84
C ILE A 90 12.02 -6.05 -17.31
N HIS A 91 11.19 -5.41 -18.11
CA HIS A 91 11.19 -5.56 -19.56
C HIS A 91 11.80 -4.36 -20.26
N GLY A 92 12.40 -4.59 -21.41
CA GLY A 92 12.95 -3.54 -22.24
C GLY A 92 13.27 -4.00 -23.64
N ARG A 93 13.70 -3.05 -24.48
CA ARG A 93 14.20 -3.31 -25.82
C ARG A 93 15.59 -2.67 -26.00
N ASP A 94 16.56 -3.41 -26.53
CA ASP A 94 17.85 -2.88 -26.93
C ASP A 94 18.15 -3.31 -28.37
N ARG A 95 18.49 -2.37 -29.24
CA ARG A 95 18.83 -2.57 -30.66
C ARG A 95 17.80 -3.40 -31.46
N GLY A 96 16.55 -3.41 -31.03
CA GLY A 96 15.48 -4.17 -31.67
C GLY A 96 15.09 -5.44 -30.94
N ASP A 97 15.96 -6.01 -30.12
CA ASP A 97 15.72 -7.23 -29.35
C ASP A 97 15.03 -6.94 -28.01
N LEU A 98 14.03 -7.75 -27.67
CA LEU A 98 13.37 -7.74 -26.36
C LEU A 98 14.29 -8.38 -25.32
N TRP A 99 14.35 -7.80 -24.12
CA TRP A 99 15.06 -8.40 -22.99
C TRP A 99 14.23 -8.35 -21.72
N GLU A 100 14.45 -9.32 -20.87
CA GLU A 100 13.87 -9.42 -19.55
C GLU A 100 14.96 -9.55 -18.48
N ALA A 101 14.78 -8.92 -17.32
CA ALA A 101 15.70 -9.01 -16.22
C ALA A 101 14.94 -9.25 -14.90
N ALA A 102 15.06 -10.43 -14.35
CA ALA A 102 14.53 -10.75 -13.04
C ALA A 102 15.34 -10.06 -11.93
N GLN A 103 14.63 -9.43 -10.99
CA GLN A 103 15.21 -8.86 -9.78
C GLN A 103 14.53 -9.47 -8.57
N ALA A 104 15.25 -10.30 -7.82
CA ALA A 104 14.74 -10.85 -6.56
C ALA A 104 14.35 -9.73 -5.58
N TYR A 105 13.33 -9.98 -4.76
CA TYR A 105 12.92 -9.06 -3.70
C TYR A 105 13.88 -9.08 -2.52
N ASP A 106 14.43 -10.25 -2.20
CA ASP A 106 15.47 -10.38 -1.20
C ASP A 106 16.39 -11.60 -1.47
N VAL A 107 17.50 -11.67 -0.73
CA VAL A 107 18.51 -12.73 -0.87
C VAL A 107 18.14 -14.04 -0.16
N HIS A 108 17.08 -14.06 0.63
CA HIS A 108 16.62 -15.22 1.40
C HIS A 108 15.49 -15.98 0.71
N GLY A 109 15.08 -15.56 -0.50
CA GLY A 109 14.06 -16.22 -1.30
C GLY A 109 12.63 -16.05 -0.79
N ARG A 110 12.37 -15.06 0.07
CA ARG A 110 11.02 -14.74 0.55
C ARG A 110 10.16 -14.18 -0.58
N ALA A 111 8.85 -14.39 -0.49
CA ALA A 111 7.87 -13.96 -1.49
C ALA A 111 6.85 -12.98 -0.90
N ILE A 112 6.34 -12.11 -1.76
CA ILE A 112 5.11 -11.37 -1.52
C ILE A 112 3.98 -12.13 -2.21
N ASN A 113 2.82 -12.25 -1.56
CA ASN A 113 1.74 -13.07 -2.05
C ASN A 113 0.73 -12.21 -2.81
N ALA A 114 0.58 -12.44 -4.12
CA ALA A 114 -0.49 -11.84 -4.89
C ALA A 114 -1.79 -12.58 -4.62
N ILE A 115 -2.83 -11.83 -4.25
CA ILE A 115 -4.16 -12.39 -3.99
C ILE A 115 -5.23 -11.50 -4.61
N ASP A 116 -6.25 -12.11 -5.16
CA ASP A 116 -7.43 -11.40 -5.61
C ASP A 116 -8.15 -10.72 -4.42
N ARG A 117 -8.53 -9.46 -4.61
CA ARG A 117 -9.18 -8.67 -3.56
C ARG A 117 -10.53 -9.25 -3.15
N GLY A 118 -11.31 -9.77 -4.10
CA GLY A 118 -12.60 -10.40 -3.84
C GLY A 118 -12.42 -11.65 -2.99
N THR A 119 -11.49 -12.52 -3.36
CA THR A 119 -11.15 -13.75 -2.62
C THR A 119 -10.77 -13.45 -1.17
N LEU A 120 -9.87 -12.48 -0.95
CA LEU A 120 -9.50 -12.07 0.41
C LEU A 120 -10.69 -11.51 1.19
N ASN A 121 -11.49 -10.65 0.56
CA ASN A 121 -12.63 -10.01 1.22
C ASN A 121 -13.72 -11.04 1.57
N ASN A 122 -14.01 -11.95 0.65
CA ASN A 122 -15.00 -13.01 0.88
C ASN A 122 -14.60 -13.92 2.03
N ALA A 123 -13.32 -14.33 2.12
CA ALA A 123 -12.83 -15.13 3.23
C ALA A 123 -13.02 -14.43 4.59
N LEU A 124 -12.80 -13.12 4.66
CA LEU A 124 -13.03 -12.34 5.88
C LEU A 124 -14.52 -12.18 6.20
N LEU A 125 -15.38 -11.95 5.21
CA LEU A 125 -16.83 -11.85 5.38
C LEU A 125 -17.43 -13.17 5.86
N ASP A 126 -16.97 -14.31 5.33
CA ASP A 126 -17.40 -15.64 5.74
C ASP A 126 -17.05 -15.93 7.20
N GLU A 127 -15.90 -15.44 7.68
CA GLU A 127 -15.54 -15.54 9.09
C GLU A 127 -16.40 -14.62 10.00
N LEU A 128 -16.76 -13.42 9.52
CA LEU A 128 -17.67 -12.53 10.23
C LEU A 128 -19.06 -13.13 10.38
N GLU A 129 -19.59 -13.76 9.34
CA GLU A 129 -20.90 -14.39 9.34
C GLU A 129 -21.00 -15.55 10.34
N LYS A 130 -19.90 -16.29 10.54
CA LYS A 130 -19.80 -17.35 11.56
C LYS A 130 -19.67 -16.81 12.99
N THR A 131 -19.44 -15.49 13.15
CA THR A 131 -19.14 -14.87 14.45
C THR A 131 -20.42 -14.33 15.09
N PRO A 132 -20.94 -14.93 16.20
CA PRO A 132 -22.33 -14.70 16.67
C PRO A 132 -22.59 -13.31 17.21
N ASN A 133 -21.58 -12.54 17.60
CA ASN A 133 -21.68 -11.16 18.09
C ASN A 133 -21.39 -10.11 17.00
N VAL A 134 -21.44 -10.52 15.73
CA VAL A 134 -21.30 -9.63 14.57
C VAL A 134 -22.59 -9.60 13.76
N LYS A 135 -22.98 -8.41 13.29
CA LYS A 135 -24.09 -8.22 12.35
C LYS A 135 -23.58 -7.46 11.14
N LEU A 136 -23.92 -7.94 9.93
CA LEU A 136 -23.54 -7.33 8.66
C LEU A 136 -24.74 -6.61 8.05
N PHE A 137 -24.56 -5.34 7.66
CA PHE A 137 -25.58 -4.51 7.04
C PHE A 137 -25.05 -3.99 5.70
N PHE A 138 -25.42 -4.67 4.62
CA PHE A 138 -25.09 -4.26 3.25
C PHE A 138 -26.07 -3.22 2.72
N ASN A 139 -25.67 -2.48 1.69
CA ASN A 139 -26.43 -1.38 1.08
C ASN A 139 -26.75 -0.24 2.07
N HIS A 140 -25.87 0.02 3.03
CA HIS A 140 -26.03 1.06 4.04
C HIS A 140 -24.93 2.11 3.91
N LYS A 141 -25.31 3.31 3.45
CA LYS A 141 -24.41 4.46 3.28
C LYS A 141 -24.40 5.30 4.54
N LEU A 142 -23.24 5.57 5.11
CA LEU A 142 -23.09 6.58 6.17
C LEU A 142 -23.39 7.97 5.59
N THR A 143 -24.41 8.65 6.10
CA THR A 143 -24.86 9.97 5.67
C THR A 143 -24.56 11.06 6.69
N GLY A 144 -24.50 10.70 7.96
CA GLY A 144 -24.21 11.61 9.07
C GLY A 144 -23.53 10.93 10.24
N ALA A 145 -22.77 11.70 11.02
CA ALA A 145 -22.25 11.25 12.30
C ALA A 145 -22.10 12.45 13.25
N ASP A 146 -22.48 12.23 14.51
CA ASP A 146 -22.17 13.12 15.64
C ASP A 146 -21.34 12.34 16.66
N PHE A 147 -20.05 12.58 16.65
CA PHE A 147 -19.09 11.90 17.52
C PHE A 147 -19.07 12.44 18.97
N ARG A 148 -19.84 13.50 19.27
CA ARG A 148 -20.04 14.00 20.65
C ARG A 148 -21.15 13.25 21.36
N THR A 149 -22.18 12.87 20.62
CA THR A 149 -23.33 12.11 21.14
C THR A 149 -23.25 10.63 20.81
N ASN A 150 -22.20 10.16 20.13
CA ASN A 150 -21.97 8.79 19.69
C ASN A 150 -23.14 8.24 18.85
N LYS A 151 -23.55 9.01 17.84
CA LYS A 151 -24.62 8.66 16.91
C LYS A 151 -24.14 8.73 15.48
N ALA A 152 -24.61 7.81 14.65
CA ALA A 152 -24.41 7.79 13.21
C ALA A 152 -25.75 7.53 12.50
N TRP A 153 -25.88 8.05 11.29
CA TRP A 153 -27.07 7.90 10.45
C TRP A 153 -26.69 7.21 9.17
N PHE A 154 -27.48 6.19 8.82
CA PHE A 154 -27.27 5.38 7.61
C PHE A 154 -28.52 5.40 6.75
N GLU A 155 -28.33 5.66 5.45
CA GLU A 155 -29.33 5.52 4.39
C GLU A 155 -29.24 4.11 3.80
N ARG A 156 -30.33 3.35 3.81
CA ARG A 156 -30.41 2.06 3.13
C ARG A 156 -30.71 2.27 1.65
N ARG A 157 -29.86 1.77 0.76
CA ARG A 157 -30.02 1.85 -0.69
C ARG A 157 -30.04 0.47 -1.29
N ILE A 158 -31.12 0.09 -1.97
CA ILE A 158 -31.20 -1.15 -2.74
C ILE A 158 -31.15 -0.77 -4.21
N PRO A 159 -30.16 -1.29 -5.01
CA PRO A 159 -30.09 -1.02 -6.43
C PRO A 159 -31.39 -1.46 -7.13
N GLY A 160 -31.99 -0.57 -7.93
CA GLY A 160 -33.25 -0.84 -8.66
C GLY A 160 -34.52 -0.52 -7.90
N GLU A 161 -34.51 -0.25 -6.61
CA GLU A 161 -35.64 0.34 -5.89
C GLU A 161 -35.61 1.88 -6.08
N THR A 162 -36.52 2.42 -6.86
CA THR A 162 -36.84 3.84 -6.79
C THR A 162 -37.60 4.07 -5.48
N PRO A 163 -37.25 5.05 -4.64
CA PRO A 163 -38.02 5.39 -3.45
C PRO A 163 -39.48 5.58 -3.84
N THR A 164 -40.38 4.79 -3.27
CA THR A 164 -41.81 5.04 -3.44
C THR A 164 -42.18 6.34 -2.77
N ALA A 165 -43.26 6.99 -3.19
CA ALA A 165 -43.71 8.25 -2.60
C ALA A 165 -43.98 8.12 -1.09
N ASP A 166 -44.25 6.92 -0.61
CA ASP A 166 -44.47 6.59 0.79
C ASP A 166 -43.18 6.43 1.61
N ASP A 167 -42.06 6.01 0.94
CA ASP A 167 -40.71 5.93 1.52
C ASP A 167 -39.97 7.27 1.47
N ALA A 168 -40.40 8.16 0.59
CA ALA A 168 -39.90 9.52 0.49
C ALA A 168 -40.61 10.38 1.54
N GLY A 169 -40.06 10.42 2.74
CA GLY A 169 -40.47 11.43 3.73
C GLY A 169 -40.48 12.84 3.12
N ILE A 170 -41.01 13.82 3.82
CA ILE A 170 -41.13 15.22 3.33
C ILE A 170 -39.84 15.63 2.61
N ALA A 171 -39.91 15.79 1.27
CA ALA A 171 -38.84 16.18 0.36
C ALA A 171 -38.01 15.06 -0.30
N GLY A 172 -38.52 13.83 -0.49
CA GLY A 172 -37.83 12.81 -1.31
C GLY A 172 -36.54 12.24 -0.70
N ARG A 173 -36.39 12.30 0.60
CA ARG A 173 -35.28 11.66 1.33
C ARG A 173 -35.61 10.23 1.70
N VAL A 174 -34.69 9.30 1.43
CA VAL A 174 -34.75 7.94 1.95
C VAL A 174 -34.65 8.01 3.48
N PRO A 175 -35.45 7.21 4.25
CA PRO A 175 -35.38 7.19 5.70
C PRO A 175 -33.99 6.83 6.21
N GLU A 176 -33.44 7.67 7.10
CA GLU A 176 -32.15 7.41 7.75
C GLU A 176 -32.37 6.58 9.01
N ILE A 177 -31.53 5.58 9.21
CA ILE A 177 -31.49 4.76 10.42
C ILE A 177 -30.47 5.39 11.36
N GLU A 178 -30.93 5.81 12.55
CA GLU A 178 -30.05 6.29 13.63
C GLU A 178 -29.47 5.11 14.39
N VAL A 179 -28.16 5.06 14.55
CA VAL A 179 -27.42 4.04 15.27
C VAL A 179 -26.57 4.69 16.35
N SER A 180 -26.75 4.25 17.60
CA SER A 180 -25.89 4.64 18.73
C SER A 180 -24.77 3.62 18.90
N PHE A 181 -23.61 4.06 19.37
CA PHE A 181 -22.41 3.22 19.55
C PHE A 181 -21.59 3.67 20.77
N ASP A 182 -20.74 2.80 21.28
CA ASP A 182 -19.69 3.18 22.23
C ASP A 182 -18.50 3.81 21.52
N TYR A 183 -18.11 3.24 20.37
CA TYR A 183 -17.16 3.85 19.43
C TYR A 183 -17.39 3.36 18.01
N LEU A 184 -16.89 4.15 17.05
CA LEU A 184 -16.98 3.88 15.62
C LEU A 184 -15.58 3.72 15.02
N ILE A 185 -15.42 2.70 14.18
CA ILE A 185 -14.22 2.48 13.35
C ILE A 185 -14.58 2.81 11.91
N GLY A 186 -13.99 3.88 11.36
CA GLY A 186 -14.12 4.23 9.94
C GLY A 186 -13.08 3.51 9.12
N ALA A 187 -13.52 2.57 8.28
CA ALA A 187 -12.69 1.77 7.36
C ALA A 187 -13.30 1.76 5.95
N ASP A 188 -13.96 2.84 5.58
CA ASP A 188 -14.80 3.02 4.39
C ASP A 188 -14.03 3.54 3.17
N GLY A 189 -12.72 3.31 3.15
CA GLY A 189 -11.86 3.49 1.99
C GLY A 189 -11.44 4.93 1.69
N ALA A 190 -10.82 5.14 0.55
CA ALA A 190 -10.23 6.42 0.17
C ALA A 190 -11.24 7.59 0.07
N HIS A 191 -12.49 7.31 -0.26
CA HIS A 191 -13.60 8.27 -0.29
C HIS A 191 -14.41 8.31 1.01
N SER A 192 -13.79 8.04 2.14
CA SER A 192 -14.39 7.86 3.45
C SER A 192 -15.35 8.96 3.89
N ALA A 193 -16.59 8.58 4.16
CA ALA A 193 -17.57 9.43 4.82
C ALA A 193 -17.25 9.61 6.31
N ALA A 194 -16.72 8.58 6.97
CA ALA A 194 -16.28 8.65 8.37
C ALA A 194 -15.19 9.73 8.53
N ARG A 195 -14.17 9.75 7.64
CA ARG A 195 -13.15 10.82 7.61
C ARG A 195 -13.79 12.19 7.33
N TYR A 196 -14.70 12.29 6.36
CA TYR A 196 -15.38 13.56 6.06
C TYR A 196 -16.09 14.12 7.31
N HIS A 197 -16.79 13.30 8.05
CA HIS A 197 -17.42 13.73 9.30
C HIS A 197 -16.41 14.04 10.41
N LEU A 198 -15.30 13.30 10.48
CA LEU A 198 -14.18 13.59 11.37
C LEU A 198 -13.53 14.94 11.04
N MET A 199 -13.37 15.26 9.76
CA MET A 199 -12.79 16.54 9.28
C MET A 199 -13.58 17.78 9.69
N LYS A 200 -14.86 17.68 9.99
CA LYS A 200 -15.61 18.79 10.61
C LYS A 200 -15.01 19.22 11.95
N PHE A 201 -14.16 18.38 12.51
CA PHE A 201 -13.44 18.57 13.77
C PHE A 201 -11.90 18.65 13.59
N ALA A 202 -11.35 18.34 12.37
CA ALA A 202 -9.91 18.36 12.03
C ALA A 202 -9.67 18.65 10.52
N ARG A 203 -8.47 19.14 10.09
CA ARG A 203 -8.10 19.48 8.68
C ARG A 203 -7.30 18.37 7.98
N VAL A 204 -7.45 18.19 6.62
CA VAL A 204 -6.79 17.15 5.80
C VAL A 204 -6.53 17.58 4.34
N ASP A 205 -5.43 17.11 3.68
CA ASP A 205 -5.01 17.35 2.29
C ASP A 205 -5.04 16.08 1.39
N TYR A 206 -5.03 16.22 0.01
CA TYR A 206 -5.39 15.18 -0.95
C TYR A 206 -4.66 15.20 -2.31
N GLN A 207 -4.31 14.01 -2.95
CA GLN A 207 -3.83 13.81 -4.36
C GLN A 207 -4.00 12.36 -4.91
N GLN A 208 -3.88 12.15 -6.27
CA GLN A 208 -4.43 11.00 -7.00
C GLN A 208 -3.65 10.39 -8.22
N GLU A 209 -3.71 9.02 -8.65
CA GLU A 209 -3.51 8.30 -9.98
C GLU A 209 -3.46 6.74 -10.04
N MET A 210 -3.47 6.01 -11.25
CA MET A 210 -3.71 4.53 -11.56
C MET A 210 -2.84 3.84 -12.66
N ASP A 211 -2.90 2.63 -13.17
CA ASP A 211 -3.00 1.20 -13.18
C ASP A 211 -2.64 0.22 -14.38
N PHE A 212 -2.61 -1.14 -14.65
CA PHE A 212 -1.91 -2.39 -14.94
C PHE A 212 -1.99 -3.53 -16.02
N ARG A 213 -1.15 -4.76 -16.04
CA ARG A 213 -1.16 -6.23 -16.50
C ARG A 213 0.16 -6.97 -16.77
N ILE A 214 0.60 -8.30 -16.40
CA ILE A 214 1.49 -9.39 -16.97
C ILE A 214 2.16 -10.32 -15.95
N SER A 215 2.61 -11.62 -16.26
CA SER A 215 3.34 -12.78 -15.70
C SER A 215 3.13 -13.27 -14.22
N PRO A 216 3.05 -14.61 -13.92
CA PRO A 216 2.48 -15.11 -12.67
C PRO A 216 3.37 -15.10 -11.42
N ASN A 217 4.70 -15.13 -11.54
CA ASN A 217 5.60 -15.20 -10.36
C ASN A 217 6.42 -13.92 -10.14
N HIS A 218 6.07 -12.87 -10.84
CA HIS A 218 6.74 -11.56 -10.78
C HIS A 218 5.75 -10.42 -10.91
N LEU A 219 6.06 -9.30 -10.30
CA LEU A 219 5.51 -8.03 -10.70
C LEU A 219 6.25 -7.57 -11.95
N HIS A 220 5.56 -7.47 -13.08
CA HIS A 220 6.15 -7.00 -14.34
C HIS A 220 6.13 -5.49 -14.43
N ILE A 221 7.23 -4.92 -14.95
CA ILE A 221 7.41 -3.47 -15.05
C ILE A 221 8.04 -3.13 -16.41
N TRP A 222 7.40 -2.18 -17.12
CA TRP A 222 7.96 -1.49 -18.28
C TRP A 222 8.22 -0.03 -17.89
N PRO A 223 9.45 0.32 -17.53
CA PRO A 223 9.78 1.69 -17.10
C PRO A 223 9.90 2.62 -18.30
N GLY A 224 9.02 3.65 -18.37
CA GLY A 224 8.90 4.61 -19.48
C GLY A 224 9.42 6.03 -19.18
N ARG A 225 10.12 6.27 -18.08
CA ARG A 225 10.62 7.56 -17.56
C ARG A 225 9.53 8.44 -16.95
N GLU A 226 8.55 8.92 -17.70
CA GLU A 226 7.44 9.76 -17.23
C GLU A 226 6.19 8.95 -16.93
N PHE A 227 6.08 7.77 -17.49
CA PHE A 227 4.99 6.82 -17.33
C PHE A 227 5.56 5.42 -17.05
N MET A 228 4.71 4.50 -16.70
CA MET A 228 5.09 3.12 -16.40
C MET A 228 3.90 2.20 -16.70
N PHE A 229 4.19 1.04 -17.24
CA PHE A 229 3.21 -0.02 -17.37
C PHE A 229 3.63 -1.19 -16.48
N ILE A 230 2.70 -1.74 -15.72
CA ILE A 230 2.97 -2.88 -14.86
C ILE A 230 1.90 -3.95 -15.00
N ALA A 231 2.17 -5.15 -14.50
CA ALA A 231 1.23 -6.25 -14.52
C ALA A 231 1.40 -7.22 -13.34
N LEU A 232 0.29 -7.56 -12.71
CA LEU A 232 0.15 -8.47 -11.58
C LEU A 232 -0.60 -9.73 -11.98
N PRO A 233 -0.14 -10.92 -11.56
CA PRO A 233 -0.78 -12.18 -11.88
C PRO A 233 -2.02 -12.44 -11.03
N SER A 234 -3.01 -13.15 -11.63
CA SER A 234 -4.21 -13.67 -10.96
C SER A 234 -4.20 -15.19 -10.94
N ALA A 235 -4.86 -15.81 -9.96
CA ALA A 235 -4.98 -17.27 -9.83
C ALA A 235 -5.71 -17.93 -11.01
N ASP A 236 -6.62 -17.21 -11.67
CA ASP A 236 -7.30 -17.62 -12.90
C ASP A 236 -6.41 -17.58 -14.15
N LYS A 237 -5.10 -17.38 -14.00
CA LYS A 237 -4.10 -17.23 -15.07
C LYS A 237 -4.26 -15.96 -15.91
N SER A 238 -5.13 -15.06 -15.54
CA SER A 238 -5.19 -13.71 -16.12
C SER A 238 -4.18 -12.77 -15.47
N PHE A 239 -4.08 -11.59 -16.02
CA PHE A 239 -3.21 -10.52 -15.47
C PHE A 239 -4.01 -9.24 -15.30
N THR A 240 -3.83 -8.59 -14.17
CA THR A 240 -4.32 -7.25 -13.95
C THR A 240 -3.29 -6.24 -14.42
N CYS A 241 -3.59 -5.48 -15.46
CA CYS A 241 -2.73 -4.53 -16.17
C CYS A 241 -3.00 -3.08 -15.83
N THR A 242 -1.94 -2.29 -15.67
CA THR A 242 -2.02 -0.87 -15.35
C THR A 242 -1.04 -0.01 -16.13
N LEU A 243 -1.55 0.98 -16.81
CA LEU A 243 -0.81 2.11 -17.33
C LEU A 243 -0.83 3.25 -16.30
N PHE A 244 0.35 3.68 -15.83
CA PHE A 244 0.52 4.91 -15.06
C PHE A 244 1.11 5.98 -15.97
N ALA A 245 0.35 7.03 -16.24
CA ALA A 245 0.82 8.13 -17.06
C ALA A 245 0.26 9.47 -16.55
N PRO A 246 0.95 10.60 -16.79
CA PRO A 246 0.38 11.91 -16.59
C PRO A 246 -0.92 12.08 -17.38
N SER A 247 -1.87 12.84 -16.83
CA SER A 247 -3.17 13.10 -17.48
C SER A 247 -3.06 13.66 -18.91
N SER A 248 -1.97 14.39 -19.20
CA SER A 248 -1.68 14.89 -20.55
C SER A 248 -1.55 13.79 -21.59
N HIS A 249 -0.94 12.65 -21.23
CA HIS A 249 -0.83 11.51 -22.13
C HIS A 249 -2.18 10.82 -22.34
N TYR A 250 -2.99 10.67 -21.29
CA TYR A 250 -4.35 10.14 -21.41
C TYR A 250 -5.20 11.00 -22.32
N ASN A 251 -5.22 12.33 -22.11
CA ASN A 251 -5.97 13.26 -22.95
C ASN A 251 -5.57 13.15 -24.43
N THR A 252 -4.27 12.94 -24.72
CA THR A 252 -3.80 12.76 -26.09
C THR A 252 -4.30 11.44 -26.68
N LEU A 253 -4.20 10.34 -25.93
CA LEU A 253 -4.62 9.01 -26.40
C LEU A 253 -6.15 8.89 -26.52
N GLU A 254 -6.91 9.57 -25.69
CA GLU A 254 -8.36 9.65 -25.77
C GLU A 254 -8.83 10.44 -26.99
N THR A 255 -8.10 11.53 -27.35
CA THR A 255 -8.41 12.33 -28.56
C THR A 255 -7.92 11.67 -29.85
N SER A 256 -6.91 10.84 -29.79
CA SER A 256 -6.28 10.17 -30.93
C SER A 256 -6.09 8.67 -30.69
N PRO A 257 -7.19 7.88 -30.61
CA PRO A 257 -7.10 6.45 -30.31
C PRO A 257 -6.22 5.64 -31.28
N GLN A 258 -6.05 6.11 -32.52
CA GLN A 258 -5.15 5.50 -33.52
C GLN A 258 -3.68 5.54 -33.10
N ASP A 259 -3.28 6.42 -32.18
CA ASP A 259 -1.91 6.50 -31.69
C ASP A 259 -1.64 5.59 -30.49
N LEU A 260 -2.69 4.97 -29.94
CA LEU A 260 -2.59 4.07 -28.78
C LEU A 260 -1.60 2.91 -29.04
N HIS A 261 -1.74 2.21 -30.17
CA HIS A 261 -0.85 1.10 -30.54
C HIS A 261 0.60 1.56 -30.73
N LYS A 262 0.82 2.69 -31.39
CA LYS A 262 2.16 3.27 -31.56
C LYS A 262 2.78 3.67 -30.22
N PHE A 263 1.97 4.18 -29.31
CA PHE A 263 2.40 4.53 -27.96
C PHE A 263 2.88 3.28 -27.20
N PHE A 264 2.10 2.19 -27.25
CA PHE A 264 2.48 0.93 -26.61
C PHE A 264 3.70 0.30 -27.25
N ASP A 265 3.78 0.22 -28.58
CA ASP A 265 4.94 -0.32 -29.29
C ASP A 265 6.24 0.44 -29.00
N SER A 266 6.14 1.76 -28.87
CA SER A 266 7.29 2.62 -28.65
C SER A 266 7.81 2.56 -27.22
N HIS A 267 6.91 2.41 -26.26
CA HIS A 267 7.22 2.58 -24.84
C HIS A 267 7.17 1.29 -24.02
N PHE A 268 6.34 0.33 -24.41
CA PHE A 268 6.10 -0.92 -23.70
C PHE A 268 6.33 -2.13 -24.63
N PRO A 269 7.57 -2.38 -25.03
CA PRO A 269 7.88 -3.44 -25.96
C PRO A 269 7.46 -4.82 -25.43
N GLY A 270 6.78 -5.63 -26.29
CA GLY A 270 6.28 -6.96 -25.93
C GLY A 270 4.93 -6.94 -25.19
N VAL A 271 4.27 -5.79 -25.09
CA VAL A 271 2.90 -5.72 -24.56
C VAL A 271 1.89 -5.99 -25.66
N CYS A 272 2.01 -5.33 -26.79
CA CYS A 272 1.15 -5.55 -27.95
C CYS A 272 2.03 -6.00 -29.13
N PRO A 273 1.68 -7.07 -29.86
CA PRO A 273 0.49 -7.94 -29.69
C PRO A 273 0.69 -9.12 -28.71
N GLU A 274 1.93 -9.38 -28.22
CA GLU A 274 2.30 -10.65 -27.57
C GLU A 274 1.54 -10.90 -26.27
N LEU A 275 1.21 -9.84 -25.54
CA LEU A 275 0.53 -9.93 -24.27
C LEU A 275 -0.93 -9.51 -24.34
N ILE A 276 -1.22 -8.46 -25.11
CA ILE A 276 -2.55 -7.94 -25.34
C ILE A 276 -2.80 -7.88 -26.84
N GLU A 277 -3.83 -8.56 -27.30
CA GLU A 277 -4.33 -8.43 -28.65
C GLU A 277 -4.65 -6.95 -28.97
N PRO A 278 -4.32 -6.43 -30.18
CA PRO A 278 -4.57 -5.04 -30.55
C PRO A 278 -6.02 -4.59 -30.36
N ALA A 279 -6.98 -5.45 -30.73
CA ALA A 279 -8.39 -5.16 -30.57
C ALA A 279 -8.77 -5.04 -29.09
N ALA A 280 -8.32 -5.98 -28.25
CA ALA A 280 -8.57 -5.97 -26.81
C ALA A 280 -7.91 -4.77 -26.10
N LEU A 281 -6.73 -4.33 -26.55
CA LEU A 281 -6.08 -3.13 -26.04
C LEU A 281 -6.95 -1.89 -26.27
N SER A 282 -7.47 -1.73 -27.49
CA SER A 282 -8.32 -0.59 -27.85
C SER A 282 -9.65 -0.63 -27.09
N GLU A 283 -10.29 -1.78 -27.01
CA GLU A 283 -11.56 -1.98 -26.31
C GLU A 283 -11.41 -1.65 -24.81
N GLN A 284 -10.43 -2.27 -24.15
CA GLN A 284 -10.21 -2.06 -22.72
C GLN A 284 -9.74 -0.64 -22.37
N PHE A 285 -8.99 0.02 -23.27
CA PHE A 285 -8.61 1.42 -23.06
C PHE A 285 -9.83 2.35 -23.05
N VAL A 286 -10.84 2.08 -23.88
CA VAL A 286 -12.07 2.87 -23.94
C VAL A 286 -13.06 2.52 -22.83
N GLU A 287 -13.20 1.23 -22.50
CA GLU A 287 -14.20 0.75 -21.54
C GLU A 287 -13.80 0.97 -20.07
N ASN A 288 -12.51 0.89 -19.77
CA ASN A 288 -12.06 1.07 -18.38
C ASN A 288 -11.96 2.55 -18.03
N PRO A 289 -12.53 2.97 -16.89
CA PRO A 289 -12.43 4.36 -16.46
C PRO A 289 -10.99 4.74 -16.10
N HIS A 290 -10.51 5.86 -16.64
CA HIS A 290 -9.22 6.44 -16.30
C HIS A 290 -9.38 7.22 -14.99
N LEU A 291 -9.26 6.52 -13.87
CA LEU A 291 -9.45 7.09 -12.55
C LEU A 291 -8.13 7.64 -12.01
N PRO A 292 -8.15 8.78 -11.36
CA PRO A 292 -6.98 9.35 -10.74
C PRO A 292 -6.57 8.60 -9.44
N LEU A 293 -5.27 8.50 -9.13
CA LEU A 293 -4.75 7.94 -7.88
C LEU A 293 -4.96 8.87 -6.70
N ILE A 294 -5.25 8.27 -5.55
CA ILE A 294 -5.49 8.98 -4.31
C ILE A 294 -4.36 8.70 -3.32
N SER A 295 -3.73 9.76 -2.82
CA SER A 295 -2.83 9.70 -1.68
C SER A 295 -3.39 10.58 -0.57
N ILE A 296 -3.52 10.03 0.64
CA ILE A 296 -4.08 10.73 1.79
C ILE A 296 -3.11 10.68 2.94
N LYS A 297 -2.85 11.83 3.55
CA LYS A 297 -2.18 11.97 4.83
C LYS A 297 -3.14 12.67 5.78
N CYS A 298 -3.52 11.99 6.85
CA CYS A 298 -4.48 12.48 7.83
C CYS A 298 -3.86 12.61 9.21
N ASN A 299 -4.25 13.62 9.97
CA ASN A 299 -3.89 13.78 11.37
C ASN A 299 -4.90 14.73 12.05
N PRO A 300 -5.53 14.34 13.17
CA PRO A 300 -5.42 13.03 13.84
C PRO A 300 -6.24 11.93 13.16
N HIS A 301 -6.01 10.67 13.56
CA HIS A 301 -6.80 9.52 13.13
C HIS A 301 -8.01 9.24 14.04
N HIS A 302 -8.24 10.05 15.08
CA HIS A 302 -9.34 9.83 16.04
C HIS A 302 -9.96 11.15 16.51
N PHE A 303 -11.12 11.02 17.15
CA PHE A 303 -11.72 12.10 17.93
C PHE A 303 -12.20 11.57 19.28
N ASN A 304 -11.57 12.05 20.36
CA ASN A 304 -11.82 11.62 21.74
C ASN A 304 -11.83 10.08 21.87
N ALA A 305 -12.84 9.55 22.57
CA ALA A 305 -13.09 8.12 22.72
C ALA A 305 -14.12 7.57 21.70
N SER A 306 -14.60 8.39 20.76
CA SER A 306 -15.82 8.11 19.99
C SER A 306 -15.56 7.52 18.63
N VAL A 307 -14.51 7.95 17.94
CA VAL A 307 -14.21 7.50 16.57
C VAL A 307 -12.73 7.39 16.33
N VAL A 308 -12.36 6.38 15.54
CA VAL A 308 -11.03 6.19 14.96
C VAL A 308 -11.18 5.81 13.48
N ILE A 309 -10.30 6.30 12.63
CA ILE A 309 -10.21 5.93 11.21
C ILE A 309 -8.95 5.12 10.95
N ILE A 310 -9.06 4.10 10.07
CA ILE A 310 -8.00 3.14 9.74
C ILE A 310 -7.96 2.85 8.23
N GLY A 311 -6.86 2.29 7.75
CA GLY A 311 -6.67 1.94 6.35
C GLY A 311 -6.80 3.15 5.43
N ASP A 312 -7.33 2.95 4.24
CA ASP A 312 -7.47 4.01 3.23
C ASP A 312 -8.38 5.18 3.72
N ALA A 313 -9.23 4.96 4.72
CA ALA A 313 -9.99 6.03 5.35
C ALA A 313 -9.07 7.04 6.08
N ALA A 314 -7.94 6.59 6.61
CA ALA A 314 -6.94 7.42 7.28
C ALA A 314 -5.78 7.82 6.35
N HIS A 315 -5.32 6.90 5.49
CA HIS A 315 -4.08 7.06 4.73
C HIS A 315 -4.08 6.25 3.42
N ALA A 316 -4.90 6.62 2.45
CA ALA A 316 -4.79 5.99 1.13
C ALA A 316 -3.37 6.18 0.59
N VAL A 317 -2.74 5.07 0.21
CA VAL A 317 -1.33 5.00 -0.23
C VAL A 317 -1.28 4.70 -1.71
N LEU A 318 -0.36 5.34 -2.44
CA LEU A 318 -0.11 5.03 -3.84
C LEU A 318 0.26 3.55 -4.01
N PRO A 319 -0.23 2.85 -5.05
CA PRO A 319 -0.13 1.39 -5.14
C PRO A 319 1.29 0.87 -5.43
N PHE A 320 2.24 1.74 -5.70
CA PHE A 320 3.58 1.39 -6.22
C PHE A 320 4.43 0.53 -5.29
N TYR A 321 4.16 0.54 -3.99
CA TYR A 321 4.85 -0.32 -3.03
C TYR A 321 4.06 -1.60 -2.69
N GLY A 322 2.77 -1.68 -3.08
CA GLY A 322 1.88 -2.77 -2.67
C GLY A 322 1.63 -2.83 -1.16
N GLN A 323 1.71 -1.70 -0.47
CA GLN A 323 1.63 -1.65 1.00
C GLN A 323 0.32 -1.09 1.56
N GLY A 324 -0.58 -0.53 0.74
CA GLY A 324 -1.84 0.03 1.23
C GLY A 324 -2.67 -0.95 2.06
N LEU A 325 -2.94 -2.14 1.52
CA LEU A 325 -3.61 -3.21 2.25
C LEU A 325 -2.85 -3.59 3.53
N ASN A 326 -1.54 -3.82 3.43
CA ASN A 326 -0.71 -4.29 4.54
C ASN A 326 -0.65 -3.26 5.69
N ALA A 327 -0.54 -1.98 5.35
CA ALA A 327 -0.58 -0.88 6.32
C ALA A 327 -1.95 -0.81 7.01
N GLY A 328 -3.05 -0.96 6.26
CA GLY A 328 -4.39 -0.96 6.82
C GLY A 328 -4.69 -2.17 7.71
N LEU A 329 -4.21 -3.36 7.36
CA LEU A 329 -4.30 -4.53 8.24
C LEU A 329 -3.43 -4.36 9.50
N GLU A 330 -2.26 -3.74 9.38
CA GLU A 330 -1.42 -3.41 10.52
C GLU A 330 -2.07 -2.36 11.44
N ASP A 331 -2.82 -1.40 10.90
CA ASP A 331 -3.59 -0.44 11.70
C ASP A 331 -4.52 -1.17 12.66
N VAL A 332 -5.22 -2.20 12.20
CA VAL A 332 -6.10 -3.02 13.04
C VAL A 332 -5.32 -3.61 14.20
N ARG A 333 -4.20 -4.28 13.92
CA ARG A 333 -3.36 -4.88 14.96
C ARG A 333 -2.89 -3.85 15.98
N VAL A 334 -2.32 -2.74 15.52
CA VAL A 334 -1.80 -1.68 16.41
C VAL A 334 -2.91 -1.01 17.22
N LEU A 335 -4.06 -0.74 16.61
CA LEU A 335 -5.22 -0.17 17.31
C LEU A 335 -5.67 -1.06 18.48
N PHE A 336 -5.81 -2.35 18.24
CA PHE A 336 -6.27 -3.27 19.26
C PHE A 336 -5.19 -3.62 20.29
N GLU A 337 -3.90 -3.59 19.92
CA GLU A 337 -2.79 -3.65 20.87
C GLU A 337 -2.80 -2.44 21.84
N GLU A 338 -3.11 -1.23 21.34
CA GLU A 338 -3.26 -0.05 22.21
C GLU A 338 -4.49 -0.12 23.10
N LEU A 339 -5.63 -0.61 22.59
CA LEU A 339 -6.82 -0.83 23.40
C LEU A 339 -6.56 -1.83 24.53
N ASP A 340 -5.87 -2.91 24.26
CA ASP A 340 -5.48 -3.93 25.26
C ASP A 340 -4.48 -3.34 26.26
N ARG A 341 -3.44 -2.63 25.80
CA ARG A 341 -2.40 -2.02 26.64
C ARG A 341 -2.97 -1.00 27.63
N HIS A 342 -3.96 -0.22 27.20
CA HIS A 342 -4.65 0.75 28.05
C HIS A 342 -5.72 0.10 28.96
N GLY A 343 -5.93 -1.21 28.85
CA GLY A 343 -6.87 -1.97 29.67
C GLY A 343 -8.33 -1.60 29.39
N VAL A 344 -8.69 -1.31 28.15
CA VAL A 344 -10.07 -0.99 27.74
C VAL A 344 -11.00 -2.17 28.03
N TYR A 345 -10.50 -3.39 27.92
CA TYR A 345 -11.20 -4.64 28.14
C TYR A 345 -11.10 -5.19 29.57
N ASP A 346 -10.54 -4.40 30.52
CA ASP A 346 -10.50 -4.77 31.93
C ASP A 346 -11.93 -4.89 32.51
N PRO A 347 -12.31 -6.10 33.01
CA PRO A 347 -13.65 -6.35 33.49
C PRO A 347 -14.06 -5.49 34.70
N ASN A 348 -13.10 -4.93 35.41
CA ASN A 348 -13.34 -4.11 36.59
C ASN A 348 -13.53 -2.62 36.24
N SER A 349 -13.38 -2.23 35.00
CA SER A 349 -13.52 -0.84 34.57
C SER A 349 -15.00 -0.43 34.47
N SER A 350 -15.34 0.72 35.09
CA SER A 350 -16.64 1.35 34.86
C SER A 350 -16.74 1.84 33.39
N VAL A 351 -17.96 2.09 32.91
CA VAL A 351 -18.21 2.64 31.57
C VAL A 351 -17.42 3.95 31.36
N TYR A 352 -17.45 4.83 32.35
CA TYR A 352 -16.68 6.10 32.31
C TYR A 352 -15.19 5.87 32.25
N THR A 353 -14.63 5.01 33.10
CA THR A 353 -13.19 4.68 33.12
C THR A 353 -12.76 4.03 31.80
N ARG A 354 -13.61 3.17 31.22
CA ARG A 354 -13.37 2.55 29.93
C ARG A 354 -13.30 3.59 28.80
N GLY A 355 -14.18 4.60 28.82
CA GLY A 355 -14.12 5.72 27.89
C GLY A 355 -12.80 6.49 27.95
N LEU A 356 -12.31 6.80 29.14
CA LEU A 356 -11.00 7.48 29.33
C LEU A 356 -9.84 6.60 28.85
N LYS A 357 -9.85 5.31 29.17
CA LYS A 357 -8.86 4.34 28.71
C LYS A 357 -8.84 4.26 27.18
N ARG A 358 -10.02 4.20 26.54
CA ARG A 358 -10.15 4.18 25.08
C ARG A 358 -9.67 5.48 24.45
N GLN A 359 -9.92 6.63 25.03
CA GLN A 359 -9.38 7.90 24.56
C GLN A 359 -7.85 7.89 24.59
N GLY A 360 -7.23 7.40 25.65
CA GLY A 360 -5.78 7.25 25.73
C GLY A 360 -5.23 6.29 24.70
N ALA A 361 -5.91 5.17 24.46
CA ALA A 361 -5.54 4.19 23.44
C ALA A 361 -5.62 4.78 22.01
N PHE A 362 -6.67 5.53 21.70
CA PHE A 362 -6.84 6.18 20.39
C PHE A 362 -5.80 7.28 20.16
N GLN A 363 -5.43 8.02 21.21
CA GLN A 363 -4.35 8.98 21.14
C GLN A 363 -3.01 8.28 20.86
N ALA A 364 -2.68 7.23 21.61
CA ALA A 364 -1.44 6.47 21.42
C ALA A 364 -1.37 5.84 20.02
N TYR A 365 -2.48 5.27 19.54
CA TYR A 365 -2.60 4.79 18.16
C TYR A 365 -2.32 5.91 17.14
N THR A 366 -2.93 7.08 17.30
CA THR A 366 -2.70 8.22 16.38
C THR A 366 -1.23 8.66 16.39
N ASP A 367 -0.64 8.84 17.57
CA ASP A 367 0.74 9.30 17.70
C ASP A 367 1.74 8.32 17.04
N GLN A 368 1.50 7.04 17.16
CA GLN A 368 2.30 6.01 16.53
C GLN A 368 2.06 5.96 15.01
N ARG A 369 0.79 5.88 14.57
CA ARG A 369 0.45 5.56 13.18
C ARG A 369 0.57 6.75 12.24
N CYS A 370 0.33 7.99 12.67
CA CYS A 370 0.50 9.15 11.79
C CYS A 370 1.91 9.23 11.21
N ALA A 371 2.95 9.01 12.04
CA ALA A 371 4.32 9.00 11.56
C ALA A 371 4.57 7.89 10.52
N ASP A 372 4.08 6.67 10.79
CA ASP A 372 4.27 5.52 9.93
C ASP A 372 3.48 5.63 8.60
N THR A 373 2.25 6.12 8.67
CA THR A 373 1.39 6.26 7.48
C THR A 373 1.84 7.40 6.57
N HIS A 374 2.38 8.47 7.13
CA HIS A 374 3.05 9.51 6.34
C HIS A 374 4.33 8.97 5.69
N ALA A 375 5.13 8.19 6.43
CA ALA A 375 6.34 7.56 5.92
C ALA A 375 6.06 6.62 4.75
N ILE A 376 5.08 5.71 4.85
CA ILE A 376 4.77 4.79 3.74
C ILE A 376 4.20 5.50 2.52
N ASN A 377 3.49 6.62 2.69
CA ASN A 377 3.05 7.45 1.58
C ASN A 377 4.25 8.03 0.81
N ASP A 378 5.25 8.58 1.54
CA ASP A 378 6.46 9.12 0.92
C ASP A 378 7.30 8.02 0.25
N LEU A 379 7.51 6.91 0.94
CA LEU A 379 8.21 5.72 0.41
C LEU A 379 7.54 5.17 -0.85
N SER A 380 6.20 5.19 -0.91
CA SER A 380 5.47 4.72 -2.09
C SER A 380 5.68 5.63 -3.29
N LYS A 381 5.71 6.94 -3.08
CA LYS A 381 6.04 7.93 -4.11
C LYS A 381 7.50 7.79 -4.59
N GLU A 382 8.43 7.59 -3.66
CA GLU A 382 9.85 7.34 -4.00
C GLU A 382 10.01 6.05 -4.81
N ASN A 383 9.32 4.97 -4.43
CA ASN A 383 9.35 3.71 -5.17
C ASN A 383 8.81 3.86 -6.59
N TYR A 384 7.81 4.72 -6.80
CA TYR A 384 7.35 5.04 -8.15
C TYR A 384 8.47 5.67 -9.00
N LEU A 385 9.20 6.64 -8.44
CA LEU A 385 10.31 7.26 -9.13
C LEU A 385 11.45 6.25 -9.42
N GLU A 386 11.71 5.34 -8.49
CA GLU A 386 12.66 4.25 -8.66
C GLU A 386 12.21 3.30 -9.79
N MET A 387 10.99 2.81 -9.74
CA MET A 387 10.46 1.83 -10.70
C MET A 387 10.40 2.37 -12.12
N ARG A 388 9.99 3.61 -12.32
CA ARG A 388 9.86 4.20 -13.66
C ARG A 388 11.19 4.56 -14.31
N SER A 389 12.27 4.76 -13.54
CA SER A 389 13.56 5.21 -14.08
C SER A 389 14.78 4.69 -13.32
N GLY A 390 14.74 4.61 -11.98
CA GLY A 390 15.87 4.28 -11.11
C GLY A 390 16.46 2.89 -11.36
N VAL A 391 15.60 1.91 -11.58
CA VAL A 391 15.99 0.49 -11.78
C VAL A 391 16.95 0.24 -12.95
N LYS A 392 17.03 1.17 -13.92
CA LYS A 392 17.98 1.12 -15.04
C LYS A 392 19.35 1.72 -14.70
N SER A 393 19.47 2.45 -13.58
CA SER A 393 20.71 3.13 -13.19
C SER A 393 21.81 2.14 -12.78
N PRO A 394 23.03 2.25 -13.33
CA PRO A 394 24.17 1.43 -12.88
C PRO A 394 24.52 1.63 -11.41
N LEU A 395 24.35 2.86 -10.90
CA LEU A 395 24.61 3.18 -9.49
C LEU A 395 23.60 2.51 -8.56
N TYR A 396 22.33 2.50 -8.93
CA TYR A 396 21.29 1.78 -8.21
C TYR A 396 21.62 0.28 -8.12
N LYS A 397 21.96 -0.33 -9.26
CA LYS A 397 22.33 -1.75 -9.32
C LYS A 397 23.56 -2.06 -8.45
N LEU A 398 24.60 -1.22 -8.50
CA LEU A 398 25.79 -1.37 -7.66
C LEU A 398 25.46 -1.28 -6.18
N ARG A 399 24.70 -0.26 -5.77
CA ARG A 399 24.24 -0.10 -4.38
C ARG A 399 23.46 -1.32 -3.91
N LYS A 400 22.47 -1.75 -4.68
CA LYS A 400 21.64 -2.93 -4.38
C LYS A 400 22.52 -4.18 -4.21
N THR A 401 23.47 -4.42 -5.13
CA THR A 401 24.40 -5.56 -5.03
C THR A 401 25.24 -5.51 -3.75
N ILE A 402 25.72 -4.34 -3.35
CA ILE A 402 26.49 -4.19 -2.09
C ILE A 402 25.62 -4.50 -0.89
N GLU A 403 24.42 -3.91 -0.80
CA GLU A 403 23.48 -4.14 0.29
C GLU A 403 23.08 -5.61 0.40
N GLU A 404 22.77 -6.27 -0.72
CA GLU A 404 22.41 -7.69 -0.79
C GLU A 404 23.59 -8.59 -0.41
N THR A 405 24.81 -8.24 -0.81
CA THR A 405 26.03 -8.98 -0.46
C THR A 405 26.28 -8.92 1.07
N ILE A 406 26.08 -7.76 1.67
CA ILE A 406 26.24 -7.57 3.11
C ILE A 406 25.15 -8.34 3.87
N ASP A 407 23.89 -8.26 3.44
CA ASP A 407 22.77 -9.00 4.06
C ASP A 407 23.00 -10.51 4.01
N HIS A 408 23.45 -11.03 2.86
CA HIS A 408 23.66 -12.47 2.65
C HIS A 408 24.85 -13.03 3.47
N HIS A 409 26.00 -12.34 3.42
CA HIS A 409 27.26 -12.86 4.00
C HIS A 409 27.50 -12.39 5.44
N PHE A 410 26.90 -11.29 5.85
CA PHE A 410 27.12 -10.66 7.16
C PHE A 410 25.80 -10.27 7.84
N PRO A 411 24.85 -11.20 8.06
CA PRO A 411 23.53 -10.91 8.63
C PRO A 411 23.59 -10.29 10.03
N ILE A 412 24.71 -10.49 10.76
CA ILE A 412 24.94 -9.91 12.09
C ILE A 412 24.91 -8.37 12.11
N PHE A 413 25.21 -7.72 10.97
CA PHE A 413 25.14 -6.26 10.87
C PHE A 413 23.71 -5.73 10.72
N GLY A 414 22.71 -6.61 10.57
CA GLY A 414 21.32 -6.22 10.39
C GLY A 414 21.08 -5.37 9.12
N TRP A 415 21.99 -5.48 8.14
CA TRP A 415 21.91 -4.75 6.88
C TRP A 415 20.83 -5.36 6.00
N LYS A 416 19.91 -4.55 5.49
CA LYS A 416 18.85 -5.01 4.58
C LYS A 416 18.49 -3.91 3.60
N THR A 417 18.04 -4.29 2.41
CA THR A 417 17.49 -3.32 1.46
C THR A 417 16.21 -2.69 2.04
N GLN A 418 15.90 -1.46 1.63
CA GLN A 418 14.65 -0.79 2.01
C GLN A 418 13.43 -1.67 1.72
N TYR A 419 13.41 -2.29 0.55
CA TYR A 419 12.31 -3.14 0.12
C TYR A 419 12.14 -4.37 1.03
N ALA A 420 13.26 -5.03 1.40
CA ALA A 420 13.21 -6.18 2.30
C ALA A 420 12.72 -5.80 3.71
N ARG A 421 13.12 -4.63 4.24
CA ARG A 421 12.63 -4.13 5.54
C ARG A 421 11.13 -3.90 5.52
N ILE A 422 10.61 -3.28 4.47
CA ILE A 422 9.19 -2.95 4.34
C ILE A 422 8.33 -4.19 4.13
N SER A 423 8.75 -5.09 3.24
CA SER A 423 7.91 -6.21 2.77
C SER A 423 8.02 -7.46 3.62
N PHE A 424 9.15 -7.68 4.29
CA PHE A 424 9.45 -8.93 5.01
C PHE A 424 9.74 -8.73 6.49
N SER A 425 9.27 -7.61 7.08
CA SER A 425 9.32 -7.40 8.53
C SER A 425 8.15 -6.55 9.01
N ASN A 426 7.96 -6.53 10.34
CA ASN A 426 7.01 -5.64 11.01
C ASN A 426 7.69 -4.38 11.57
N GLN A 427 8.91 -4.04 11.09
CA GLN A 427 9.59 -2.79 11.48
C GLN A 427 8.74 -1.59 11.06
N ARG A 428 8.58 -0.60 11.93
CA ARG A 428 7.79 0.59 11.66
C ARG A 428 8.31 1.32 10.41
N TYR A 429 7.41 1.83 9.57
CA TYR A 429 7.80 2.51 8.32
C TYR A 429 8.68 3.75 8.57
N SER A 430 8.41 4.51 9.62
CA SER A 430 9.24 5.64 10.04
C SER A 430 10.65 5.20 10.41
N GLU A 431 10.80 4.12 11.18
CA GLU A 431 12.11 3.54 11.55
C GLU A 431 12.86 2.97 10.35
N VAL A 432 12.16 2.47 9.34
CA VAL A 432 12.78 2.01 8.09
C VAL A 432 13.48 3.16 7.38
N ILE A 433 12.85 4.34 7.30
CA ILE A 433 13.47 5.53 6.70
C ILE A 433 14.79 5.87 7.43
N GLU A 434 14.76 5.92 8.75
CA GLU A 434 15.94 6.23 9.57
C GLU A 434 17.06 5.19 9.35
N ALA A 435 16.70 3.89 9.37
CA ALA A 435 17.65 2.82 9.15
C ALA A 435 18.29 2.88 7.75
N VAL A 436 17.51 3.17 6.71
CA VAL A 436 18.02 3.29 5.34
C VAL A 436 18.88 4.54 5.17
N GLN A 437 18.52 5.65 5.79
CA GLN A 437 19.34 6.85 5.79
C GLN A 437 20.69 6.61 6.48
N HIS A 438 20.69 5.96 7.64
CA HIS A 438 21.91 5.57 8.34
C HIS A 438 22.79 4.65 7.48
N GLN A 439 22.20 3.60 6.86
CA GLN A 439 22.92 2.73 5.94
C GLN A 439 23.53 3.50 4.76
N SER A 440 22.79 4.46 4.20
CA SER A 440 23.27 5.31 3.10
C SER A 440 24.48 6.18 3.51
N GLN A 441 24.45 6.73 4.72
CA GLN A 441 25.58 7.52 5.25
C GLN A 441 26.82 6.64 5.46
N VAL A 442 26.67 5.46 6.05
CA VAL A 442 27.78 4.51 6.25
C VAL A 442 28.39 4.07 4.92
N LEU A 443 27.56 3.74 3.92
CA LEU A 443 28.06 3.41 2.57
C LEU A 443 28.78 4.59 1.94
N GLY A 444 28.23 5.79 2.05
CA GLY A 444 28.85 7.00 1.53
C GLY A 444 30.22 7.27 2.15
N LEU A 445 30.36 7.12 3.47
CA LEU A 445 31.64 7.26 4.17
C LEU A 445 32.64 6.17 3.76
N GLY A 446 32.19 4.91 3.68
CA GLY A 446 33.02 3.78 3.24
C GLY A 446 33.55 3.96 1.81
N LEU A 447 32.68 4.35 0.88
CA LEU A 447 33.09 4.63 -0.50
C LEU A 447 34.03 5.83 -0.62
N SER A 448 33.78 6.88 0.17
CA SER A 448 34.67 8.05 0.22
C SER A 448 36.06 7.67 0.76
N GLY A 449 36.10 6.88 1.83
CA GLY A 449 37.35 6.38 2.39
C GLY A 449 38.13 5.48 1.42
N ALA A 450 37.42 4.57 0.74
CA ALA A 450 38.03 3.70 -0.28
C ALA A 450 38.59 4.49 -1.48
N LEU A 451 37.87 5.54 -1.90
CA LEU A 451 38.33 6.43 -2.97
C LEU A 451 39.59 7.19 -2.57
N VAL A 452 39.61 7.76 -1.37
CA VAL A 452 40.79 8.48 -0.82
C VAL A 452 41.99 7.52 -0.71
N ALA A 453 41.77 6.31 -0.17
CA ALA A 453 42.81 5.29 -0.09
C ALA A 453 43.31 4.86 -1.47
N GLY A 454 42.40 4.68 -2.45
CA GLY A 454 42.75 4.36 -3.83
C GLY A 454 43.58 5.46 -4.52
N ILE A 455 43.20 6.73 -4.35
CA ILE A 455 43.95 7.87 -4.85
C ILE A 455 45.34 7.93 -4.19
N GLY A 456 45.42 7.72 -2.87
CA GLY A 456 46.65 7.64 -2.11
C GLY A 456 47.58 6.53 -2.61
N ALA A 457 47.04 5.33 -2.82
CA ALA A 457 47.79 4.19 -3.36
C ALA A 457 48.34 4.47 -4.79
N VAL A 458 47.48 5.04 -5.67
CA VAL A 458 47.92 5.45 -7.02
C VAL A 458 49.02 6.52 -6.95
N SER A 459 48.86 7.50 -6.05
CA SER A 459 49.86 8.55 -5.85
C SER A 459 51.20 8.00 -5.37
N ILE A 460 51.19 7.03 -4.45
CA ILE A 460 52.39 6.34 -3.98
C ILE A 460 53.05 5.53 -5.11
N LEU A 461 52.23 4.80 -5.90
CA LEU A 461 52.77 4.03 -7.07
C LEU A 461 53.40 4.96 -8.11
N VAL A 462 52.79 6.08 -8.38
CA VAL A 462 53.32 7.12 -9.27
C VAL A 462 54.61 7.69 -8.73
N TRP A 463 54.68 7.99 -7.46
CA TRP A 463 55.90 8.51 -6.80
C TRP A 463 57.04 7.49 -6.81
N LYS A 464 56.71 6.20 -6.57
CA LYS A 464 57.68 5.10 -6.48
C LYS A 464 58.16 4.64 -7.87
N TYR A 465 57.37 4.80 -8.92
CA TYR A 465 57.66 4.33 -10.28
C TYR A 465 57.47 5.42 -11.36
N PRO A 466 58.13 6.57 -11.26
CA PRO A 466 57.93 7.72 -12.15
C PRO A 466 58.28 7.42 -13.62
N GLN A 467 59.10 6.42 -13.88
CA GLN A 467 59.50 6.02 -15.21
C GLN A 467 58.37 5.45 -16.10
N TYR A 468 57.26 5.02 -15.51
CA TYR A 468 56.16 4.40 -16.27
C TYR A 468 55.01 5.36 -16.59
N LEU A 469 55.05 6.62 -16.09
CA LEU A 469 53.94 7.55 -16.26
C LEU A 469 54.46 8.98 -16.56
N SER A 470 54.03 9.57 -17.66
CA SER A 470 54.37 10.95 -17.96
C SER A 470 53.65 11.92 -17.01
N PRO A 471 54.36 12.98 -16.53
CA PRO A 471 53.82 13.90 -15.49
C PRO A 471 52.53 14.62 -15.88
N VAL A 472 52.28 14.87 -17.14
CA VAL A 472 51.15 15.65 -17.67
C VAL A 472 49.87 14.81 -17.73
N GLY A 473 49.94 13.50 -17.96
CA GLY A 473 48.79 12.61 -18.01
C GLY A 473 48.18 12.33 -16.62
N LEU A 474 49.02 12.25 -15.60
CA LEU A 474 48.65 11.88 -14.23
C LEU A 474 47.91 12.97 -13.48
N VAL A 475 48.32 14.22 -13.61
CA VAL A 475 47.61 15.35 -12.96
C VAL A 475 46.21 15.54 -13.56
N ARG A 476 46.01 15.23 -14.84
CA ARG A 476 44.68 15.20 -15.47
C ARG A 476 43.83 14.02 -14.99
N CYS A 477 44.44 12.84 -14.87
CA CYS A 477 43.71 11.63 -14.44
C CYS A 477 43.27 11.69 -12.96
N SER A 478 44.14 12.17 -12.04
CA SER A 478 43.83 12.31 -10.63
C SER A 478 42.72 13.37 -10.36
N ARG A 479 42.78 14.51 -11.07
CA ARG A 479 41.70 15.54 -10.99
C ARG A 479 40.37 15.03 -11.57
N HIS A 480 40.41 14.28 -12.64
CA HIS A 480 39.19 13.72 -13.24
C HIS A 480 38.56 12.63 -12.36
N LEU A 481 39.36 11.72 -11.81
CA LEU A 481 38.94 10.68 -10.89
C LEU A 481 38.35 11.27 -9.57
N ALA A 482 38.97 12.29 -9.02
CA ALA A 482 38.46 12.97 -7.83
C ALA A 482 37.10 13.66 -8.09
N CYS A 483 36.98 14.36 -9.23
CA CYS A 483 35.69 15.01 -9.60
C CYS A 483 34.59 14.01 -9.95
N VAL A 484 34.90 12.92 -10.60
CA VAL A 484 33.93 11.86 -10.94
C VAL A 484 33.51 11.11 -9.66
N GLY A 485 34.48 10.78 -8.79
CA GLY A 485 34.22 10.11 -7.53
C GLY A 485 33.30 10.91 -6.59
N LEU A 486 33.59 12.19 -6.37
CA LEU A 486 32.76 13.08 -5.55
C LEU A 486 31.34 13.26 -6.09
N ARG A 487 31.18 13.37 -7.41
CA ARG A 487 29.86 13.43 -8.07
C ARG A 487 29.09 12.11 -7.93
N THR A 488 29.78 10.99 -8.00
CA THR A 488 29.19 9.65 -7.88
C THR A 488 28.73 9.39 -6.46
N ILE A 489 29.57 9.73 -5.45
CA ILE A 489 29.22 9.59 -4.03
C ILE A 489 28.02 10.46 -3.65
N ARG A 490 28.00 11.72 -4.11
CA ARG A 490 26.87 12.62 -3.84
C ARG A 490 25.56 12.12 -4.44
N LYS A 491 25.59 11.51 -5.63
CA LYS A 491 24.42 10.84 -6.22
C LYS A 491 24.04 9.57 -5.47
N PHE A 492 24.98 8.84 -4.89
CA PHE A 492 24.74 7.61 -4.16
C PHE A 492 24.10 7.82 -2.80
N ILE A 493 24.39 8.95 -2.13
CA ILE A 493 23.80 9.32 -0.83
C ILE A 493 22.35 9.82 -0.98
N HIS A 494 22.00 10.40 -2.12
CA HIS A 494 20.68 10.98 -2.41
C HIS A 494 19.76 10.08 -3.26
N MET A 495 20.17 8.84 -3.53
CA MET A 495 19.33 7.75 -4.06
C MET A 495 18.88 6.82 -2.92
#